data_788858f5bf527dc5e9bb42ac1a0c8390
#
_entry.id   788858f5bf527dc5e9bb42ac1a0c8390
#
_cell.length_a   1.000
_cell.length_b   1.000
_cell.length_c   1.000
_cell.angle_alpha   90.00
_cell.angle_beta   90.00
_cell.angle_gamma   90.00
#
_symmetry.space_group_name_H-M   'P 1'
#
loop_
_entity.id
_entity.type
_entity.pdbx_description
1 polymer ?
#
loop_
_entity_poly.entity_id
_entity_poly.type
_entity_poly.pdbx_seq_one_letter_code
_entity_poly.pdbx_strand_id
1 'polypeptide(L)' 'MNKEHWLIISSRSRVKRFTINKENKDKFFEYIFVDSGKIVVVLGKEPPVMQKREELKIEKAREEWKKLISQGWRVTQEV' A
#
# COMPACT_ATOMS: atom_id res chain seq x y z
N MET A 1 4.74 -12.43 -11.37
CA MET A 1 3.42 -12.05 -10.85
C MET A 1 3.61 -11.02 -9.75
N ASN A 2 3.01 -9.84 -9.89
CA ASN A 2 3.11 -8.81 -8.88
C ASN A 2 2.17 -9.11 -7.74
N LYS A 3 2.73 -9.32 -6.57
CA LYS A 3 1.90 -9.45 -5.38
C LYS A 3 1.66 -8.07 -4.81
N GLU A 4 0.42 -7.69 -4.73
CA GLU A 4 -0.01 -6.47 -4.08
C GLU A 4 -0.46 -6.81 -2.68
N HIS A 5 0.03 -6.03 -1.71
CA HIS A 5 -0.37 -6.16 -0.33
C HIS A 5 -1.09 -4.89 0.08
N TRP A 6 -2.33 -5.04 0.49
CA TRP A 6 -3.19 -3.91 0.82
C TRP A 6 -3.43 -3.81 2.31
N LEU A 7 -3.42 -2.58 2.80
CA LEU A 7 -3.87 -2.24 4.15
C LEU A 7 -5.04 -1.27 4.05
N ILE A 8 -6.00 -1.45 4.92
CA ILE A 8 -7.15 -0.56 5.02
C ILE A 8 -7.26 -0.02 6.44
N ILE A 9 -7.57 1.26 6.56
CA ILE A 9 -7.80 1.88 7.86
C ILE A 9 -9.16 1.42 8.42
N SER A 10 -9.29 1.42 9.75
CA SER A 10 -10.48 0.92 10.43
C SER A 10 -11.78 1.62 10.00
N SER A 11 -11.69 2.91 9.67
CA SER A 11 -12.85 3.67 9.16
C SER A 11 -13.24 3.28 7.72
N ARG A 12 -12.41 2.48 7.05
CA ARG A 12 -12.57 2.06 5.65
C ARG A 12 -12.57 3.23 4.65
N SER A 13 -11.98 4.34 5.04
CA SER A 13 -11.91 5.53 4.17
C SER A 13 -10.61 5.68 3.41
N ARG A 14 -9.56 4.97 3.85
CA ARG A 14 -8.24 5.06 3.23
C ARG A 14 -7.61 3.68 3.08
N VAL A 15 -6.79 3.55 2.04
CA VAL A 15 -6.04 2.34 1.75
C VAL A 15 -4.59 2.67 1.47
N LYS A 16 -3.72 1.69 1.68
CA LYS A 16 -2.34 1.72 1.20
C LYS A 16 -2.02 0.40 0.51
N ARG A 17 -1.33 0.50 -0.61
CA ARG A 17 -0.92 -0.65 -1.40
C ARG A 17 0.59 -0.72 -1.44
N PHE A 18 1.14 -1.87 -1.07
CA PHE A 18 2.57 -2.13 -1.09
C PHE A 18 2.87 -3.07 -2.25
N THR A 19 3.70 -2.63 -3.19
CA THR A 19 4.03 -3.39 -4.40
C THR A 19 5.53 -3.37 -4.62
N ILE A 20 6.11 -4.51 -4.95
CA ILE A 20 7.54 -4.59 -5.24
C ILE A 20 7.83 -3.86 -6.55
N ASN A 21 8.83 -2.98 -6.54
CA ASN A 21 9.31 -2.34 -7.76
C ASN A 21 10.28 -3.28 -8.47
N LYS A 22 9.78 -4.01 -9.46
CA LYS A 22 10.58 -4.98 -10.22
C LYS A 22 11.50 -4.32 -11.25
N GLU A 23 11.28 -3.07 -11.58
CA GLU A 23 12.08 -2.34 -12.56
C GLU A 23 13.28 -1.64 -11.92
N ASN A 24 13.42 -1.77 -10.62
CA ASN A 24 14.54 -1.19 -9.90
C ASN A 24 15.86 -1.83 -10.37
N LYS A 25 16.81 -0.97 -10.73
CA LYS A 25 18.13 -1.40 -11.23
C LYS A 25 19.18 -1.54 -10.15
N ASP A 26 18.84 -1.29 -8.90
CA ASP A 26 19.77 -1.45 -7.80
C ASP A 26 19.95 -2.92 -7.49
N LYS A 27 21.18 -3.41 -7.57
CA LYS A 27 21.51 -4.82 -7.35
C LYS A 27 21.56 -5.22 -5.89
N PHE A 28 21.65 -4.24 -4.99
CA PHE A 28 21.88 -4.49 -3.58
C PHE A 28 20.63 -4.29 -2.73
N PHE A 29 19.66 -3.53 -3.20
CA PHE A 29 18.47 -3.19 -2.42
C PHE A 29 17.21 -3.39 -3.23
N GLU A 30 16.19 -3.93 -2.57
CA GLU A 30 14.85 -3.99 -3.13
C GLU A 30 14.09 -2.75 -2.71
N TYR A 31 13.24 -2.28 -3.59
CA TYR A 31 12.38 -1.11 -3.36
C TYR A 31 10.92 -1.50 -3.46
N ILE A 32 10.12 -0.86 -2.64
CA ILE A 32 8.68 -1.08 -2.56
C ILE A 32 7.98 0.23 -2.88
N PHE A 33 6.99 0.17 -3.75
CA PHE A 33 6.07 1.29 -3.93
C PHE A 33 5.00 1.22 -2.85
N VAL A 34 4.79 2.33 -2.17
CA VAL A 34 3.71 2.50 -1.22
C VAL A 34 2.76 3.54 -1.79
N ASP A 35 1.62 3.06 -2.26
CA ASP A 35 0.59 3.91 -2.84
C ASP A 35 -0.48 4.19 -1.78
N SER A 36 -0.83 5.44 -1.61
CA SER A 36 -1.87 5.87 -0.69
C SER A 36 -3.08 6.31 -1.47
N GLY A 37 -4.27 5.89 -1.02
CA GLY A 37 -5.51 6.22 -1.71
C GLY A 37 -6.67 6.41 -0.77
N LYS A 38 -7.77 6.91 -1.33
CA LYS A 38 -9.04 7.09 -0.65
C LYS A 38 -10.08 6.17 -1.25
N ILE A 39 -10.95 5.66 -0.40
CA ILE A 39 -12.13 4.95 -0.84
C ILE A 39 -13.24 5.97 -1.01
N VAL A 40 -13.70 6.14 -2.25
CA VAL A 40 -14.80 7.04 -2.57
C VAL A 40 -15.98 6.16 -2.99
N VAL A 41 -16.94 6.03 -2.10
CA VAL A 41 -18.12 5.19 -2.37
C VAL A 41 -19.24 6.07 -2.87
N VAL A 42 -19.36 6.19 -4.19
CA VAL A 42 -20.47 6.91 -4.80
C VAL A 42 -21.56 5.93 -5.23
N LEU A 43 -21.18 4.82 -5.87
CA LEU A 43 -22.13 3.81 -6.38
C LEU A 43 -21.80 2.37 -5.94
N GLY A 44 -20.97 2.21 -4.93
CA GLY A 44 -20.80 0.95 -4.23
C GLY A 44 -19.59 0.10 -4.62
N LYS A 45 -19.07 0.13 -5.83
CA LYS A 45 -17.99 -0.77 -6.24
C LYS A 45 -16.85 -0.09 -7.00
N GLU A 46 -16.63 1.16 -6.72
CA GLU A 46 -15.56 1.88 -7.39
C GLU A 46 -14.21 1.54 -6.75
N PRO A 47 -13.15 1.38 -7.55
CA PRO A 47 -11.81 1.15 -6.99
C PRO A 47 -11.35 2.38 -6.22
N PRO A 48 -10.41 2.22 -5.26
CA PRO A 48 -9.86 3.35 -4.54
C PRO A 48 -9.19 4.34 -5.49
N VAL A 49 -9.31 5.62 -5.17
CA VAL A 49 -8.61 6.68 -5.91
C VAL A 49 -7.22 6.80 -5.32
N MET A 50 -6.20 6.38 -6.06
CA MET A 50 -4.81 6.46 -5.62
C MET A 50 -4.30 7.89 -5.78
N GLN A 51 -3.76 8.44 -4.71
CA GLN A 51 -3.40 9.85 -4.64
C GLN A 51 -1.91 10.12 -4.60
N LYS A 52 -1.13 9.21 -4.00
CA LYS A 52 0.28 9.42 -3.77
C LYS A 52 1.03 8.11 -3.86
N ARG A 53 2.22 8.16 -4.47
CA ARG A 53 3.13 7.03 -4.51
C ARG A 53 4.46 7.44 -3.90
N GLU A 54 4.97 6.60 -3.00
CA GLU A 54 6.32 6.73 -2.47
C GLU A 54 7.11 5.48 -2.80
N GLU A 55 8.40 5.62 -3.06
CA GLU A 55 9.29 4.49 -3.22
C GLU A 55 10.18 4.41 -1.98
N LEU A 56 10.15 3.27 -1.31
CA LEU A 56 10.91 3.03 -0.10
C LEU A 56 11.78 1.78 -0.26
N LYS A 57 12.96 1.78 0.36
CA LYS A 57 13.72 0.55 0.51
C LYS A 57 12.89 -0.45 1.31
N ILE A 58 13.08 -1.73 1.02
CA ILE A 58 12.26 -2.78 1.63
C ILE A 58 12.24 -2.72 3.15
N GLU A 59 13.37 -2.37 3.78
CA GLU A 59 13.45 -2.24 5.24
C GLU A 59 12.53 -1.14 5.76
N LYS A 60 12.54 0.01 5.09
CA LYS A 60 11.66 1.12 5.44
C LYS A 60 10.19 0.78 5.20
N ALA A 61 9.91 0.08 4.12
CA ALA A 61 8.54 -0.37 3.83
C ALA A 61 8.03 -1.32 4.90
N ARG A 62 8.88 -2.21 5.40
CA ARG A 62 8.51 -3.11 6.50
C ARG A 62 8.23 -2.36 7.80
N GLU A 63 9.05 -1.36 8.11
CA GLU A 63 8.82 -0.50 9.27
C GLU A 63 7.48 0.23 9.16
N GLU A 64 7.20 0.78 7.99
CA GLU A 64 5.95 1.47 7.72
C GLU A 64 4.75 0.53 7.87
N TRP A 65 4.86 -0.68 7.33
CA TRP A 65 3.82 -1.71 7.46
C TRP A 65 3.52 -2.00 8.93
N LYS A 66 4.57 -2.28 9.72
CA LYS A 66 4.42 -2.57 11.15
C LYS A 66 3.79 -1.40 11.90
N LYS A 67 4.20 -0.20 11.57
CA LYS A 67 3.64 1.01 12.18
C LYS A 67 2.16 1.14 11.90
N LEU A 68 1.75 0.93 10.66
CA LEU A 68 0.34 1.00 10.27
C LEU A 68 -0.48 -0.07 10.98
N ILE A 69 0.01 -1.31 11.04
CA ILE A 69 -0.66 -2.38 11.77
C ILE A 69 -0.83 -1.98 13.25
N SER A 70 0.19 -1.40 13.87
CA SER A 70 0.10 -0.96 15.26
C SER A 70 -0.90 0.17 15.46
N GLN A 71 -1.18 0.93 14.42
CA GLN A 71 -2.15 2.02 14.44
C GLN A 71 -3.58 1.56 14.11
N GLY A 72 -3.78 0.27 13.91
CA GLY A 72 -5.10 -0.28 13.67
C GLY A 72 -5.46 -0.54 12.21
N TRP A 73 -4.52 -0.34 11.29
CA TRP A 73 -4.73 -0.73 9.89
C TRP A 73 -4.79 -2.25 9.79
N ARG A 74 -5.61 -2.75 8.90
CA ARG A 74 -5.79 -4.18 8.71
C ARG A 74 -5.39 -4.62 7.32
N VAL A 75 -4.84 -5.82 7.23
CA VAL A 75 -4.57 -6.45 5.94
C VAL A 75 -5.88 -6.74 5.26
N THR A 76 -5.98 -6.37 4.00
CA THR A 76 -7.16 -6.65 3.20
C THR A 76 -6.75 -7.18 1.85
N GLN A 77 -7.68 -7.81 1.16
CA GLN A 77 -7.48 -8.20 -0.21
C GLN A 77 -7.76 -7.00 -1.11
N GLU A 78 -7.49 -7.15 -2.39
CA GLU A 78 -7.72 -6.11 -3.36
C GLU A 78 -9.10 -5.47 -3.19
N VAL A 79 -9.09 -4.16 -3.10
CA VAL A 79 -10.30 -3.38 -2.80
C VAL A 79 -10.91 -2.84 -4.07
#